data_6c5aa574b4d4159bd2f234a01155992f
#
_entry.id   6c5aa574b4d4159bd2f234a01155992f
#
_cell.length_a   1.000
_cell.length_b   1.000
_cell.length_c   1.000
_cell.angle_alpha   90.00
_cell.angle_beta   90.00
_cell.angle_gamma   90.00
#
_symmetry.space_group_name_H-M   'P 1'
#
loop_
_entity.id
_entity.type
_entity.pdbx_description
1 polymer ?
#
loop_
_entity_poly.entity_id
_entity_poly.type
_entity_poly.pdbx_seq_one_letter_code
_entity_poly.pdbx_strand_id
1 'polypeptide(L)'
;MNRIINYTVYNNRMQNTLQDKTWFLDEIGNEINTVIDFGCADGKLFKAIEEKQPNKFYYIGIDNDEIMRLKAKANLQFIADRVNIFSSLEDLKLFNISLNNCVLVMNSIIHEIYSYCSYIERMNIFKQIRNSGIKYIAVRDMHLITDDCGGYVTNFCNLSNEHCELFKQSKDYVYHQCNVN
;
A
#
# COMPACT_ATOMS: atom_id res chain seq x y z
N MET A 1 -1.23 13.81 21.32
CA MET A 1 0.09 13.26 21.72
C MET A 1 1.03 13.46 20.52
N ASN A 2 1.90 14.47 20.57
CA ASN A 2 2.83 14.75 19.47
C ASN A 2 3.91 13.64 19.43
N ARG A 3 3.79 12.71 18.49
CA ARG A 3 4.86 11.78 18.19
C ARG A 3 6.03 12.58 17.61
N ILE A 4 7.15 12.63 18.31
CA ILE A 4 8.43 13.05 17.72
C ILE A 4 8.84 11.92 16.79
N ILE A 5 8.41 11.99 15.54
CA ILE A 5 8.84 11.04 14.51
C ILE A 5 10.23 11.46 14.09
N ASN A 6 11.23 10.64 14.35
CA ASN A 6 12.52 10.81 13.72
C ASN A 6 12.37 10.42 12.23
N TYR A 7 12.08 11.41 11.39
CA TYR A 7 11.84 11.22 9.97
C TYR A 7 12.99 10.52 9.23
N THR A 8 14.22 10.69 9.69
CA THR A 8 15.37 9.99 9.09
C THR A 8 15.30 8.49 9.34
N VAL A 9 15.03 8.07 10.57
CA VAL A 9 14.88 6.66 10.92
C VAL A 9 13.67 6.06 10.23
N TYR A 10 12.56 6.78 10.19
CA TYR A 10 11.35 6.37 9.48
C TYR A 10 11.62 6.17 7.98
N ASN A 11 12.23 7.15 7.33
CA ASN A 11 12.55 7.09 5.90
C ASN A 11 13.52 5.95 5.57
N ASN A 12 14.54 5.71 6.40
CA ASN A 12 15.47 4.61 6.18
C ASN A 12 14.79 3.25 6.31
N ARG A 13 13.89 3.08 7.29
CA ARG A 13 13.08 1.86 7.41
C ARG A 13 12.17 1.66 6.20
N MET A 14 11.52 2.71 5.74
CA MET A 14 10.66 2.66 4.55
C MET A 14 11.45 2.33 3.28
N GLN A 15 12.68 2.81 3.14
CA GLN A 15 13.56 2.49 2.00
C GLN A 15 13.99 1.01 2.00
N ASN A 16 14.39 0.48 3.14
CA ASN A 16 14.82 -0.92 3.25
C ASN A 16 13.70 -1.93 2.91
N THR A 17 12.44 -1.52 3.01
CA THR A 17 11.28 -2.37 2.71
C THR A 17 10.68 -2.15 1.32
N LEU A 18 11.23 -1.24 0.52
CA LEU A 18 10.66 -0.91 -0.80
C LEU A 18 10.67 -2.11 -1.76
N GLN A 19 11.72 -2.91 -1.74
CA GLN A 19 11.81 -4.10 -2.57
C GLN A 19 10.71 -5.12 -2.20
N ASP A 20 10.47 -5.29 -0.90
CA ASP A 20 9.42 -6.17 -0.41
C ASP A 20 8.01 -5.65 -0.76
N LYS A 21 7.86 -4.35 -0.92
CA LYS A 21 6.57 -3.74 -1.29
C LYS A 21 6.16 -3.97 -2.74
N THR A 22 7.07 -4.48 -3.57
CA THR A 22 6.80 -4.78 -4.98
C THR A 22 6.49 -6.26 -5.23
N TRP A 23 6.31 -7.07 -4.19
CA TRP A 23 6.04 -8.51 -4.26
C TRP A 23 4.88 -8.88 -5.19
N PHE A 24 3.85 -8.05 -5.25
CA PHE A 24 2.65 -8.29 -6.03
C PHE A 24 2.91 -8.31 -7.55
N LEU A 25 4.04 -7.79 -8.02
CA LEU A 25 4.39 -7.76 -9.43
C LEU A 25 4.56 -9.17 -10.02
N ASP A 26 4.91 -10.15 -9.19
CA ASP A 26 5.07 -11.55 -9.59
C ASP A 26 3.74 -12.32 -9.60
N GLU A 27 2.70 -11.73 -8.97
CA GLU A 27 1.38 -12.35 -8.79
C GLU A 27 0.30 -11.81 -9.74
N ILE A 28 0.51 -10.64 -10.31
CA ILE A 28 -0.48 -10.01 -11.22
C ILE A 28 -0.32 -10.51 -12.65
N GLY A 29 -1.46 -10.65 -13.36
CA GLY A 29 -1.47 -11.05 -14.76
C GLY A 29 -0.89 -10.00 -15.70
N ASN A 30 -0.45 -10.44 -16.87
CA ASN A 30 0.13 -9.58 -17.90
C ASN A 30 -0.85 -8.54 -18.48
N GLU A 31 -2.14 -8.74 -18.27
CA GLU A 31 -3.18 -7.79 -18.66
C GLU A 31 -3.20 -6.53 -17.79
N ILE A 32 -2.54 -6.55 -16.63
CA ILE A 32 -2.43 -5.39 -15.75
C ILE A 32 -1.39 -4.43 -16.30
N ASN A 33 -1.83 -3.22 -16.57
CA ASN A 33 -1.02 -2.14 -17.11
C ASN A 33 -1.02 -0.88 -16.24
N THR A 34 -1.78 -0.87 -15.14
CA THR A 34 -1.91 0.30 -14.27
C THR A 34 -1.78 -0.10 -12.80
N VAL A 35 -0.90 0.58 -12.09
CA VAL A 35 -0.73 0.43 -10.64
C VAL A 35 -1.31 1.63 -9.93
N ILE A 36 -2.25 1.38 -9.02
CA ILE A 36 -2.85 2.38 -8.14
C ILE A 36 -2.25 2.19 -6.75
N ASP A 37 -1.55 3.18 -6.22
CA ASP A 37 -1.00 3.16 -4.86
C ASP A 37 -1.86 4.03 -3.93
N PHE A 38 -2.55 3.40 -3.00
CA PHE A 38 -3.41 4.06 -2.02
C PHE A 38 -2.60 4.38 -0.76
N GLY A 39 -2.35 5.67 -0.52
CA GLY A 39 -1.38 6.17 0.44
C GLY A 39 0.02 6.25 -0.18
N CYS A 40 0.12 6.84 -1.39
CA CYS A 40 1.34 6.82 -2.18
C CYS A 40 2.50 7.66 -1.60
N ALA A 41 2.24 8.47 -0.59
CA ALA A 41 3.20 9.37 0.02
C ALA A 41 4.04 10.15 -1.01
N ASP A 42 5.36 10.01 -0.98
CA ASP A 42 6.30 10.68 -1.90
C ASP A 42 6.55 9.92 -3.22
N GLY A 43 5.78 8.87 -3.52
CA GLY A 43 5.82 8.14 -4.78
C GLY A 43 6.97 7.14 -4.95
N LYS A 44 7.70 6.83 -3.89
CA LYS A 44 8.87 5.92 -3.98
C LYS A 44 8.53 4.51 -4.44
N LEU A 45 7.33 4.01 -4.17
CA LEU A 45 6.89 2.71 -4.67
C LEU A 45 6.91 2.67 -6.20
N PHE A 46 6.40 3.69 -6.86
CA PHE A 46 6.39 3.77 -8.32
C PHE A 46 7.79 3.78 -8.92
N LYS A 47 8.73 4.48 -8.26
CA LYS A 47 10.12 4.46 -8.67
C LYS A 47 10.72 3.04 -8.58
N ALA A 48 10.46 2.33 -7.50
CA ALA A 48 10.94 0.95 -7.32
C ALA A 48 10.31 -0.03 -8.33
N ILE A 49 9.04 0.16 -8.69
CA ILE A 49 8.38 -0.63 -9.73
C ILE A 49 8.99 -0.34 -11.09
N GLU A 50 9.21 0.93 -11.42
CA GLU A 50 9.80 1.35 -12.70
C GLU A 50 11.24 0.83 -12.87
N GLU A 51 12.02 0.77 -11.78
CA GLU A 51 13.36 0.16 -11.79
C GLU A 51 13.32 -1.35 -12.05
N LYS A 52 12.28 -2.07 -11.58
CA LYS A 52 12.12 -3.51 -11.81
C LYS A 52 11.53 -3.85 -13.18
N GLN A 53 10.56 -3.08 -13.62
CA GLN A 53 9.82 -3.32 -14.87
C GLN A 53 9.65 -2.00 -15.64
N PRO A 54 10.70 -1.51 -16.29
CA PRO A 54 10.69 -0.21 -16.97
C PRO A 54 9.62 -0.13 -18.07
N ASN A 55 8.93 1.01 -18.11
CA ASN A 55 7.94 1.35 -19.14
C ASN A 55 6.73 0.41 -19.24
N LYS A 56 6.51 -0.44 -18.25
CA LYS A 56 5.40 -1.41 -18.29
C LYS A 56 4.07 -0.80 -17.82
N PHE A 57 4.10 0.09 -16.81
CA PHE A 57 2.90 0.53 -16.13
C PHE A 57 2.61 2.02 -16.30
N TYR A 58 1.32 2.34 -16.25
CA TYR A 58 0.80 3.64 -15.84
C TYR A 58 0.63 3.65 -14.32
N TYR A 59 0.75 4.83 -13.70
CA TYR A 59 0.74 4.97 -12.26
C TYR A 59 -0.32 5.96 -11.79
N ILE A 60 -1.05 5.59 -10.77
CA ILE A 60 -2.03 6.44 -10.12
C ILE A 60 -1.72 6.46 -8.63
N GLY A 61 -1.24 7.59 -8.12
CA GLY A 61 -1.03 7.80 -6.69
C GLY A 61 -2.24 8.46 -6.04
N ILE A 62 -2.62 8.00 -4.88
CA ILE A 62 -3.67 8.61 -4.07
C ILE A 62 -3.09 8.89 -2.69
N ASP A 63 -3.15 10.15 -2.26
CA ASP A 63 -2.73 10.56 -0.93
C ASP A 63 -3.51 11.80 -0.49
N ASN A 64 -3.99 11.84 0.75
CA ASN A 64 -4.73 12.97 1.28
C ASN A 64 -3.84 14.14 1.70
N ASP A 65 -2.53 13.91 1.93
CA ASP A 65 -1.56 14.94 2.27
C ASP A 65 -1.06 15.67 1.01
N GLU A 66 -1.36 16.96 0.92
CA GLU A 66 -0.96 17.80 -0.22
C GLU A 66 0.57 17.90 -0.37
N ILE A 67 1.30 17.97 0.74
CA ILE A 67 2.75 18.06 0.72
C ILE A 67 3.35 16.78 0.14
N MET A 68 2.79 15.61 0.51
CA MET A 68 3.23 14.33 -0.04
C MET A 68 2.91 14.22 -1.53
N ARG A 69 1.71 14.67 -1.97
CA ARG A 69 1.37 14.71 -3.40
C ARG A 69 2.32 15.59 -4.22
N LEU A 70 2.71 16.75 -3.69
CA LEU A 70 3.69 17.62 -4.34
C LEU A 70 5.08 16.96 -4.43
N LYS A 71 5.52 16.30 -3.37
CA LYS A 71 6.77 15.53 -3.38
C LYS A 71 6.72 14.38 -4.38
N ALA A 72 5.61 13.63 -4.43
CA ALA A 72 5.42 12.55 -5.39
C ALA A 72 5.54 13.06 -6.83
N LYS A 73 4.86 14.16 -7.17
CA LYS A 73 4.96 14.78 -8.50
C LYS A 73 6.40 15.17 -8.85
N ALA A 74 7.13 15.76 -7.89
CA ALA A 74 8.54 16.12 -8.10
C ALA A 74 9.44 14.88 -8.28
N ASN A 75 9.28 13.87 -7.44
CA ASN A 75 10.07 12.65 -7.49
C ASN A 75 9.83 11.80 -8.74
N LEU A 76 8.65 11.91 -9.35
CA LEU A 76 8.21 11.12 -10.49
C LEU A 76 8.26 11.90 -11.82
N GLN A 77 8.95 13.03 -11.86
CA GLN A 77 9.07 13.87 -13.05
C GLN A 77 9.61 13.10 -14.28
N PHE A 78 10.46 12.11 -14.06
CA PHE A 78 11.06 11.28 -15.11
C PHE A 78 10.06 10.33 -15.81
N ILE A 79 8.86 10.16 -15.25
CA ILE A 79 7.72 9.41 -15.82
C ILE A 79 6.42 10.22 -15.79
N ALA A 80 6.54 11.55 -15.88
CA ALA A 80 5.40 12.46 -15.72
C ALA A 80 4.27 12.21 -16.74
N ASP A 81 4.59 11.65 -17.89
CA ASP A 81 3.64 11.26 -18.95
C ASP A 81 2.80 10.04 -18.60
N ARG A 82 3.22 9.24 -17.59
CA ARG A 82 2.58 8.00 -17.18
C ARG A 82 2.11 8.01 -15.72
N VAL A 83 2.18 9.13 -15.01
CA VAL A 83 1.78 9.23 -13.62
C VAL A 83 0.73 10.30 -13.38
N ASN A 84 -0.30 9.96 -12.60
CA ASN A 84 -1.29 10.90 -12.09
C ASN A 84 -1.37 10.78 -10.57
N ILE A 85 -1.45 11.91 -9.86
CA ILE A 85 -1.53 11.96 -8.40
C ILE A 85 -2.81 12.70 -7.99
N PHE A 86 -3.64 12.02 -7.22
CA PHE A 86 -4.95 12.46 -6.76
C PHE A 86 -5.04 12.59 -5.25
N SER A 87 -6.05 13.29 -4.76
CA SER A 87 -6.32 13.44 -3.33
C SER A 87 -7.20 12.31 -2.76
N SER A 88 -8.00 11.67 -3.61
CA SER A 88 -8.98 10.66 -3.20
C SER A 88 -9.29 9.64 -4.30
N LEU A 89 -9.92 8.54 -3.93
CA LEU A 89 -10.49 7.57 -4.88
C LEU A 89 -11.63 8.16 -5.72
N GLU A 90 -12.33 9.16 -5.20
CA GLU A 90 -13.44 9.80 -5.89
C GLU A 90 -12.96 10.57 -7.11
N ASP A 91 -11.76 11.14 -7.04
CA ASP A 91 -11.15 11.86 -8.16
C ASP A 91 -10.97 10.96 -9.39
N LEU A 92 -10.75 9.66 -9.22
CA LEU A 92 -10.59 8.71 -10.34
C LEU A 92 -11.84 8.63 -11.22
N LYS A 93 -13.02 8.81 -10.64
CA LYS A 93 -14.28 8.80 -11.38
C LYS A 93 -14.41 9.97 -12.35
N LEU A 94 -13.76 11.09 -12.04
CA LEU A 94 -13.80 12.31 -12.86
C LEU A 94 -12.98 12.15 -14.13
N PHE A 95 -12.03 11.22 -14.16
CA PHE A 95 -11.07 11.06 -15.26
C PHE A 95 -11.39 9.92 -16.23
N ASN A 96 -12.54 9.25 -16.09
CA ASN A 96 -12.96 8.13 -16.96
C ASN A 96 -11.87 7.04 -17.15
N ILE A 97 -11.06 6.79 -16.12
CA ILE A 97 -10.01 5.79 -16.16
C ILE A 97 -10.65 4.40 -16.08
N SER A 98 -10.36 3.55 -17.05
CA SER A 98 -10.76 2.14 -16.97
C SER A 98 -9.97 1.43 -15.89
N LEU A 99 -10.66 0.93 -14.86
CA LEU A 99 -10.02 0.27 -13.71
C LEU A 99 -9.92 -1.26 -13.86
N ASN A 100 -10.35 -1.81 -15.01
CA ASN A 100 -10.36 -3.26 -15.24
C ASN A 100 -8.96 -3.88 -15.32
N ASN A 101 -7.96 -3.09 -15.79
CA ASN A 101 -6.58 -3.52 -15.94
C ASN A 101 -5.67 -2.90 -14.87
N CYS A 102 -6.24 -2.64 -13.69
CA CYS A 102 -5.55 -2.03 -12.57
C CYS A 102 -5.31 -3.03 -11.45
N VAL A 103 -4.19 -2.85 -10.75
CA VAL A 103 -3.97 -3.37 -9.40
C VAL A 103 -4.00 -2.21 -8.40
N LEU A 104 -4.80 -2.35 -7.34
CA LEU A 104 -4.79 -1.44 -6.20
C LEU A 104 -3.82 -1.96 -5.16
N VAL A 105 -2.82 -1.18 -4.85
CA VAL A 105 -1.81 -1.50 -3.84
C VAL A 105 -2.11 -0.71 -2.57
N MET A 106 -2.14 -1.41 -1.44
CA MET A 106 -2.39 -0.86 -0.11
C MET A 106 -1.25 -1.29 0.82
N ASN A 107 -0.12 -0.62 0.72
CA ASN A 107 1.07 -0.91 1.52
C ASN A 107 1.11 -0.05 2.79
N SER A 108 0.94 -0.66 3.96
CA SER A 108 1.05 0.02 5.27
C SER A 108 0.07 1.19 5.43
N ILE A 109 -1.16 1.04 4.95
CA ILE A 109 -2.20 2.07 4.98
C ILE A 109 -3.48 1.62 5.71
N ILE A 110 -3.75 0.31 5.75
CA ILE A 110 -4.97 -0.20 6.38
C ILE A 110 -4.99 0.13 7.87
N HIS A 111 -3.87 -0.01 8.56
CA HIS A 111 -3.77 0.34 9.99
C HIS A 111 -4.02 1.83 10.22
N GLU A 112 -3.67 2.73 9.28
CA GLU A 112 -3.97 4.16 9.36
C GLU A 112 -5.47 4.42 9.17
N ILE A 113 -6.09 3.76 8.18
CA ILE A 113 -7.54 3.83 7.96
C ILE A 113 -8.29 3.43 9.24
N TYR A 114 -7.84 2.35 9.91
CA TYR A 114 -8.47 1.90 11.15
C TYR A 114 -8.18 2.81 12.34
N SER A 115 -7.03 3.48 12.38
CA SER A 115 -6.62 4.34 13.49
C SER A 115 -7.21 5.74 13.42
N TYR A 116 -7.41 6.28 12.22
CA TYR A 116 -7.74 7.70 12.02
C TYR A 116 -9.10 7.95 11.40
N CYS A 117 -9.68 6.98 10.69
CA CYS A 117 -11.01 7.13 10.11
C CYS A 117 -12.11 6.64 11.07
N SER A 118 -13.23 7.33 11.08
CA SER A 118 -14.46 6.86 11.73
C SER A 118 -14.99 5.59 11.05
N TYR A 119 -15.88 4.87 11.71
CA TYR A 119 -16.50 3.68 11.13
C TYR A 119 -17.17 3.97 9.77
N ILE A 120 -17.86 5.09 9.65
CA ILE A 120 -18.57 5.48 8.42
C ILE A 120 -17.57 5.74 7.29
N GLU A 121 -16.48 6.47 7.56
CA GLU A 121 -15.44 6.75 6.58
C GLU A 121 -14.76 5.46 6.10
N ARG A 122 -14.41 4.56 7.01
CA ARG A 122 -13.85 3.24 6.67
C ARG A 122 -14.77 2.46 5.74
N MET A 123 -16.05 2.36 6.10
CA MET A 123 -17.05 1.66 5.29
C MET A 123 -17.19 2.29 3.91
N ASN A 124 -17.13 3.61 3.80
CA ASN A 124 -17.19 4.31 2.53
C ASN A 124 -15.97 4.02 1.65
N ILE A 125 -14.76 4.05 2.22
CA ILE A 125 -13.52 3.71 1.51
C ILE A 125 -13.61 2.28 0.92
N PHE A 126 -13.92 1.28 1.76
CA PHE A 126 -14.00 -0.10 1.29
C PHE A 126 -15.15 -0.33 0.30
N LYS A 127 -16.28 0.37 0.46
CA LYS A 127 -17.38 0.33 -0.50
C LYS A 127 -16.98 0.93 -1.86
N GLN A 128 -16.23 2.02 -1.85
CA GLN A 128 -15.69 2.62 -3.08
C GLN A 128 -14.72 1.67 -3.79
N ILE A 129 -13.78 1.06 -3.06
CA ILE A 129 -12.87 0.06 -3.59
C ILE A 129 -13.64 -1.13 -4.19
N ARG A 130 -14.59 -1.70 -3.44
CA ARG A 130 -15.43 -2.81 -3.92
C ARG A 130 -16.18 -2.48 -5.20
N ASN A 131 -16.70 -1.27 -5.30
CA ASN A 131 -17.55 -0.85 -6.44
C ASN A 131 -16.73 -0.24 -7.58
N SER A 132 -15.41 -0.17 -7.48
CA SER A 132 -14.54 0.45 -8.48
C SER A 132 -14.36 -0.38 -9.75
N GLY A 133 -14.57 -1.70 -9.67
CA GLY A 133 -14.26 -2.63 -10.76
C GLY A 133 -12.79 -3.02 -10.84
N ILE A 134 -11.96 -2.62 -9.88
CA ILE A 134 -10.56 -3.03 -9.79
C ILE A 134 -10.49 -4.55 -9.59
N LYS A 135 -9.70 -5.23 -10.44
CA LYS A 135 -9.62 -6.68 -10.48
C LYS A 135 -8.70 -7.26 -9.41
N TYR A 136 -7.60 -6.59 -9.12
CA TYR A 136 -6.60 -7.06 -8.16
C TYR A 136 -6.38 -6.04 -7.06
N ILE A 137 -6.32 -6.53 -5.82
CA ILE A 137 -6.00 -5.72 -4.65
C ILE A 137 -4.82 -6.38 -3.95
N ALA A 138 -3.70 -5.69 -3.88
CA ALA A 138 -2.49 -6.13 -3.20
C ALA A 138 -2.38 -5.42 -1.85
N VAL A 139 -2.48 -6.16 -0.76
CA VAL A 139 -2.42 -5.61 0.61
C VAL A 139 -1.20 -6.13 1.32
N ARG A 140 -0.41 -5.22 1.88
CA ARG A 140 0.68 -5.51 2.80
C ARG A 140 0.63 -4.54 3.98
N ASP A 141 0.28 -5.03 5.14
CA ASP A 141 0.15 -4.19 6.33
C ASP A 141 0.57 -4.92 7.60
N MET A 142 0.66 -4.18 8.68
CA MET A 142 0.82 -4.73 10.01
C MET A 142 -0.45 -5.50 10.39
N HIS A 143 -0.29 -6.72 10.87
CA HIS A 143 -1.40 -7.48 11.39
C HIS A 143 -1.47 -7.31 12.91
N LEU A 144 -2.62 -6.85 13.39
CA LEU A 144 -2.95 -6.85 14.80
C LEU A 144 -3.60 -8.19 15.14
N ILE A 145 -2.93 -8.99 15.96
CA ILE A 145 -3.54 -10.17 16.52
C ILE A 145 -4.18 -9.75 17.83
N THR A 146 -5.48 -9.76 17.86
CA THR A 146 -6.23 -9.74 19.09
C THR A 146 -6.63 -11.19 19.36
N ASP A 147 -6.11 -11.80 20.41
CA ASP A 147 -6.72 -13.01 20.96
C ASP A 147 -8.02 -12.63 21.68
N ASP A 148 -8.93 -13.56 21.84
CA ASP A 148 -10.19 -13.36 22.55
C ASP A 148 -10.00 -13.02 24.04
N CYS A 149 -8.77 -12.98 24.51
CA CYS A 149 -8.38 -12.81 25.92
C CYS A 149 -7.86 -11.41 26.27
N GLY A 150 -8.02 -10.41 25.43
CA GLY A 150 -7.66 -9.03 25.80
C GLY A 150 -6.48 -8.43 25.07
N GLY A 151 -6.19 -8.96 23.92
CA GLY A 151 -5.52 -8.18 22.86
C GLY A 151 -4.04 -7.96 23.06
N TYR A 152 -3.23 -8.84 22.53
CA TYR A 152 -1.85 -8.51 22.21
C TYR A 152 -1.75 -8.00 20.78
N VAL A 153 -1.15 -6.83 20.66
CA VAL A 153 -0.82 -6.26 19.35
C VAL A 153 0.61 -6.67 19.02
N THR A 154 0.78 -7.51 18.02
CA THR A 154 2.09 -7.90 17.55
C THR A 154 2.40 -7.17 16.24
N ASN A 155 3.49 -6.42 16.24
CA ASN A 155 3.97 -5.75 15.04
C ASN A 155 4.90 -6.69 14.26
N PHE A 156 4.38 -7.28 13.18
CA PHE A 156 5.11 -8.25 12.36
C PHE A 156 6.28 -7.67 11.58
N CYS A 157 6.32 -6.37 11.36
CA CYS A 157 7.37 -5.73 10.57
C CYS A 157 8.78 -5.86 11.16
N ASN A 158 8.88 -6.30 12.43
CA ASN A 158 10.15 -6.43 13.15
C ASN A 158 10.36 -7.84 13.73
N LEU A 159 9.57 -8.82 13.31
CA LEU A 159 9.75 -10.19 13.79
C LEU A 159 11.01 -10.80 13.19
N SER A 160 11.82 -11.43 14.03
CA SER A 160 12.91 -12.31 13.58
C SER A 160 12.33 -13.51 12.83
N ASN A 161 13.16 -14.19 12.03
CA ASN A 161 12.76 -15.43 11.35
C ASN A 161 12.20 -16.47 12.32
N GLU A 162 12.70 -16.51 13.55
CA GLU A 162 12.25 -17.39 14.62
C GLU A 162 10.79 -17.09 15.04
N HIS A 163 10.43 -15.81 15.16
CA HIS A 163 9.05 -15.41 15.42
C HIS A 163 8.12 -15.71 14.24
N CYS A 164 8.61 -15.55 13.02
CA CYS A 164 7.84 -15.92 11.83
C CYS A 164 7.52 -17.43 11.80
N GLU A 165 8.46 -18.29 12.20
CA GLU A 165 8.23 -19.73 12.26
C GLU A 165 7.23 -20.13 13.38
N LEU A 166 7.27 -19.47 14.53
CA LEU A 166 6.27 -19.66 15.59
C LEU A 166 4.86 -19.30 15.10
N PHE A 167 4.75 -18.27 14.28
CA PHE A 167 3.50 -17.87 13.67
C PHE A 167 2.96 -18.88 12.68
N LYS A 168 3.79 -19.45 11.83
CA LYS A 168 3.41 -20.50 10.86
C LYS A 168 2.87 -21.76 11.54
N GLN A 169 3.22 -22.00 12.80
CA GLN A 169 2.76 -23.13 13.59
C GLN A 169 1.44 -22.88 14.32
N SER A 170 0.96 -21.65 14.38
CA SER A 170 -0.31 -21.28 15.00
C SER A 170 -1.48 -21.75 14.13
N LYS A 171 -2.37 -22.57 14.70
CA LYS A 171 -3.49 -23.20 13.97
C LYS A 171 -4.62 -22.23 13.58
N ASP A 172 -4.59 -21.00 14.11
CA ASP A 172 -5.69 -20.03 13.99
C ASP A 172 -5.45 -18.99 12.89
N TYR A 173 -4.43 -19.21 12.06
CA TYR A 173 -4.04 -18.28 11.00
C TYR A 173 -4.32 -18.80 9.61
N VAL A 174 -5.17 -18.11 8.87
CA VAL A 174 -5.17 -18.15 7.42
C VAL A 174 -4.05 -17.20 6.95
N TYR A 175 -2.89 -17.75 6.78
CA TYR A 175 -1.71 -17.03 6.36
C TYR A 175 -1.67 -16.96 4.84
N HIS A 176 -1.94 -15.81 4.26
CA HIS A 176 -1.51 -15.53 2.91
C HIS A 176 -0.06 -15.09 2.98
N GLN A 177 0.81 -15.99 2.60
CA GLN A 177 2.26 -15.90 2.71
C GLN A 177 2.77 -14.69 1.94
N CYS A 178 3.09 -13.61 2.65
CA CYS A 178 4.12 -12.71 2.18
C CYS A 178 5.44 -13.38 2.51
N ASN A 179 6.20 -13.82 1.52
CA ASN A 179 7.55 -14.27 1.73
C ASN A 179 8.36 -13.11 2.27
N VAL A 180 8.56 -13.09 3.57
CA VAL A 180 9.52 -12.23 4.22
C VAL A 180 10.81 -13.04 4.27
N ASN A 181 11.62 -12.92 3.21
CA ASN A 181 13.02 -13.33 3.24
C ASN A 181 13.85 -12.22 3.82
#